data_023ae5052408a98c15c9c9169284b083
#
_entry.id   023ae5052408a98c15c9c9169284b083
#
_cell.length_a   1.000
_cell.length_b   1.000
_cell.length_c   1.000
_cell.angle_alpha   90.00
_cell.angle_beta   90.00
_cell.angle_gamma   90.00
#
_symmetry.space_group_name_H-M   'P 1'
#
loop_
_entity.id
_entity.type
_entity.pdbx_description
1 polymer ?
#
loop_
_entity_poly.entity_id
_entity_poly.type
_entity_poly.pdbx_seq_one_letter_code
_entity_poly.pdbx_strand_id
1 'polypeptide(L)'
;MFIFRKDKALSDSICDSFIQTFETCPDHYKHRGVVSSDKKGIHSDEKVKTSTDITFNPSHLEDYFWGDLLKELINTLEKAREDYISRYHVAFNNLDPFEISSHFNMQKYDPGEAYYAYHCERAGMKHSNRILVWSIYLNDIYDCGETEFFYYHRYEMARKGKLVVFPTDWT
;
A
#
# COMPACT_ATOMS: atom_id res chain seq x y z
N MET A 1 10.72 9.19 14.72
CA MET A 1 10.36 8.14 13.76
C MET A 1 9.10 8.56 13.02
N PHE A 2 9.13 8.59 11.70
CA PHE A 2 8.05 9.09 10.85
C PHE A 2 7.07 7.99 10.38
N ILE A 3 6.83 6.98 11.23
CA ILE A 3 5.82 5.95 10.96
C ILE A 3 4.54 6.35 11.69
N PHE A 4 3.49 6.59 10.93
CA PHE A 4 2.15 6.93 11.41
C PHE A 4 1.26 5.69 11.30
N ARG A 5 0.43 5.47 12.32
CA ARG A 5 -0.50 4.35 12.40
C ARG A 5 -1.88 4.86 12.76
N LYS A 6 -2.88 4.28 12.15
CA LYS A 6 -4.29 4.53 12.45
C LYS A 6 -5.03 3.20 12.42
N ASP A 7 -5.42 2.71 13.59
CA ASP A 7 -6.24 1.51 13.69
C ASP A 7 -7.66 1.81 13.18
N LYS A 8 -8.27 0.82 12.53
CA LYS A 8 -9.63 0.95 11.98
C LYS A 8 -9.82 2.19 11.09
N ALA A 9 -8.80 2.53 10.30
CA ALA A 9 -8.90 3.61 9.30
C ALA A 9 -9.95 3.29 8.23
N LEU A 10 -10.05 2.01 7.81
CA LEU A 10 -11.19 1.47 7.09
C LEU A 10 -12.06 0.62 8.03
N SER A 11 -13.37 0.66 7.84
CA SER A 11 -14.29 -0.20 8.57
C SER A 11 -14.13 -1.66 8.17
N ASP A 12 -14.50 -2.57 9.07
CA ASP A 12 -14.42 -4.02 8.81
C ASP A 12 -15.26 -4.41 7.59
N SER A 13 -16.44 -3.82 7.43
CA SER A 13 -17.32 -4.08 6.28
C SER A 13 -16.69 -3.65 4.94
N ILE A 14 -15.99 -2.53 4.90
CA ILE A 14 -15.29 -2.08 3.68
C ILE A 14 -14.12 -3.00 3.37
N CYS A 15 -13.34 -3.40 4.39
CA CYS A 15 -12.27 -4.38 4.21
C CYS A 15 -12.79 -5.71 3.66
N ASP A 16 -13.90 -6.22 4.20
CA ASP A 16 -14.53 -7.45 3.73
C ASP A 16 -15.04 -7.31 2.29
N SER A 17 -15.60 -6.16 1.94
CA SER A 17 -16.04 -5.88 0.57
C SER A 17 -14.86 -5.84 -0.41
N PHE A 18 -13.73 -5.25 -0.06
CA PHE A 18 -12.50 -5.32 -0.87
C PHE A 18 -12.05 -6.75 -1.10
N ILE A 19 -11.98 -7.57 -0.06
CA ILE A 19 -11.57 -8.97 -0.17
C ILE A 19 -12.57 -9.74 -1.05
N GLN A 20 -13.87 -9.62 -0.79
CA GLN A 20 -14.90 -10.29 -1.57
C GLN A 20 -14.84 -9.90 -3.05
N THR A 21 -14.69 -8.61 -3.35
CA THR A 21 -14.57 -8.13 -4.73
C THR A 21 -13.31 -8.67 -5.38
N PHE A 22 -12.18 -8.71 -4.67
CA PHE A 22 -10.95 -9.32 -5.18
C PHE A 22 -11.15 -10.79 -5.56
N GLU A 23 -11.79 -11.57 -4.70
CA GLU A 23 -12.01 -13.00 -4.96
C GLU A 23 -12.97 -13.26 -6.14
N THR A 24 -13.98 -12.40 -6.32
CA THR A 24 -15.06 -12.61 -7.29
C THR A 24 -14.92 -11.83 -8.60
N CYS A 25 -14.05 -10.80 -8.65
CA CYS A 25 -13.84 -10.04 -9.90
C CYS A 25 -13.22 -10.93 -11.00
N PRO A 26 -13.44 -10.59 -12.28
CA PRO A 26 -12.85 -11.31 -13.40
C PRO A 26 -11.33 -11.40 -13.34
N ASP A 27 -10.76 -12.51 -13.78
CA ASP A 27 -9.31 -12.78 -13.71
C ASP A 27 -8.44 -11.79 -14.47
N HIS A 28 -8.99 -11.09 -15.48
CA HIS A 28 -8.22 -10.09 -16.22
C HIS A 28 -7.81 -8.86 -15.40
N TYR A 29 -8.42 -8.65 -14.22
CA TYR A 29 -7.95 -7.64 -13.27
C TYR A 29 -6.68 -8.07 -12.54
N LYS A 30 -6.47 -9.38 -12.39
CA LYS A 30 -5.43 -9.96 -11.55
C LYS A 30 -4.19 -10.28 -12.36
N HIS A 31 -3.04 -10.10 -11.75
CA HIS A 31 -1.77 -10.53 -12.33
C HIS A 31 -0.82 -11.01 -11.24
N ARG A 32 0.21 -11.77 -11.62
CA ARG A 32 1.28 -12.12 -10.71
C ARG A 32 2.02 -10.86 -10.26
N GLY A 33 2.38 -10.80 -8.97
CA GLY A 33 3.11 -9.68 -8.41
C GLY A 33 4.40 -9.39 -9.18
N VAL A 34 4.66 -8.10 -9.40
CA VAL A 34 5.82 -7.63 -10.14
C VAL A 34 6.70 -6.74 -9.28
N VAL A 35 7.96 -6.66 -9.62
CA VAL A 35 8.95 -5.74 -9.07
C VAL A 35 9.50 -4.86 -10.17
N SER A 36 10.07 -3.71 -9.81
CA SER A 36 10.67 -2.79 -10.76
C SER A 36 12.15 -2.61 -10.47
N SER A 37 12.97 -2.60 -11.52
CA SER A 37 14.37 -2.22 -11.42
C SER A 37 14.77 -1.34 -12.60
N ASP A 38 15.77 -0.47 -12.41
CA ASP A 38 16.26 0.41 -13.48
C ASP A 38 16.83 -0.36 -14.68
N LYS A 39 17.37 -1.55 -14.43
CA LYS A 39 17.99 -2.39 -15.47
C LYS A 39 16.98 -3.20 -16.30
N LYS A 40 15.94 -3.75 -15.64
CA LYS A 40 15.01 -4.68 -16.26
C LYS A 40 13.60 -4.08 -16.46
N GLY A 41 13.33 -2.90 -15.90
CA GLY A 41 11.97 -2.35 -15.85
C GLY A 41 11.08 -3.17 -14.92
N ILE A 42 9.78 -3.23 -15.24
CA ILE A 42 8.80 -4.03 -14.50
C ILE A 42 8.91 -5.49 -14.94
N HIS A 43 9.10 -6.40 -14.00
CA HIS A 43 9.23 -7.84 -14.26
C HIS A 43 8.80 -8.66 -13.03
N SER A 44 8.52 -9.95 -13.24
CA SER A 44 8.29 -10.89 -12.15
C SER A 44 9.61 -11.47 -11.67
N ASP A 45 9.83 -11.53 -10.36
CA ASP A 45 10.97 -12.19 -9.73
C ASP A 45 10.49 -12.85 -8.42
N GLU A 46 10.21 -14.14 -8.48
CA GLU A 46 9.65 -14.91 -7.36
C GLU A 46 10.61 -15.04 -6.16
N LYS A 47 11.91 -14.76 -6.35
CA LYS A 47 12.86 -14.70 -5.24
C LYS A 47 12.74 -13.40 -4.44
N VAL A 48 12.13 -12.37 -5.03
CA VAL A 48 11.92 -11.06 -4.41
C VAL A 48 10.51 -10.93 -3.90
N LYS A 49 9.51 -11.34 -4.69
CA LYS A 49 8.09 -11.19 -4.35
C LYS A 49 7.25 -12.29 -4.98
N THR A 50 6.37 -12.88 -4.16
CA THR A 50 5.27 -13.71 -4.64
C THR A 50 3.96 -13.16 -4.11
N SER A 51 3.00 -12.90 -5.00
CA SER A 51 1.68 -12.40 -4.68
C SER A 51 0.76 -12.46 -5.90
N THR A 52 -0.53 -12.28 -5.68
CA THR A 52 -1.51 -11.98 -6.73
C THR A 52 -1.96 -10.54 -6.54
N ASP A 53 -1.77 -9.70 -7.56
CA ASP A 53 -1.98 -8.26 -7.47
C ASP A 53 -3.09 -7.78 -8.41
N ILE A 54 -3.76 -6.69 -8.01
CA ILE A 54 -4.56 -5.83 -8.89
C ILE A 54 -3.92 -4.46 -8.87
N THR A 55 -3.56 -3.92 -10.04
CA THR A 55 -3.06 -2.55 -10.18
C THR A 55 -4.22 -1.62 -10.53
N PHE A 56 -4.54 -0.71 -9.64
CA PHE A 56 -5.54 0.34 -9.88
C PHE A 56 -4.94 1.54 -10.59
N ASN A 57 -5.77 2.19 -11.38
CA ASN A 57 -5.52 3.45 -12.07
C ASN A 57 -6.81 4.29 -12.07
N PRO A 58 -6.80 5.56 -12.54
CA PRO A 58 -7.97 6.43 -12.45
C PRO A 58 -9.25 5.90 -13.11
N SER A 59 -9.16 5.07 -14.16
CA SER A 59 -10.35 4.52 -14.82
C SER A 59 -11.17 3.58 -13.93
N HIS A 60 -10.54 2.98 -12.92
CA HIS A 60 -11.23 2.09 -11.98
C HIS A 60 -12.17 2.85 -11.01
N LEU A 61 -12.09 4.18 -10.94
CA LEU A 61 -13.04 4.98 -10.14
C LEU A 61 -14.47 4.96 -10.70
N GLU A 62 -14.61 4.68 -11.98
CA GLU A 62 -15.90 4.51 -12.65
C GLU A 62 -16.23 3.02 -12.93
N ASP A 63 -15.41 2.11 -12.42
CA ASP A 63 -15.58 0.68 -12.62
C ASP A 63 -16.73 0.14 -11.76
N TYR A 64 -17.50 -0.78 -12.30
CA TYR A 64 -18.66 -1.41 -11.64
C TYR A 64 -18.27 -2.15 -10.36
N PHE A 65 -17.12 -2.84 -10.35
CA PHE A 65 -16.67 -3.62 -9.19
C PHE A 65 -15.98 -2.77 -8.14
N TRP A 66 -15.23 -1.76 -8.56
CA TRP A 66 -14.24 -1.10 -7.71
C TRP A 66 -14.57 0.35 -7.36
N GLY A 67 -15.40 1.04 -8.18
CA GLY A 67 -15.54 2.50 -8.09
C GLY A 67 -15.89 3.02 -6.71
N ASP A 68 -16.92 2.46 -6.07
CA ASP A 68 -17.36 2.94 -4.76
C ASP A 68 -16.36 2.59 -3.64
N LEU A 69 -15.72 1.41 -3.71
CA LEU A 69 -14.69 1.02 -2.75
C LEU A 69 -13.46 1.91 -2.85
N LEU A 70 -13.04 2.26 -4.08
CA LEU A 70 -11.90 3.13 -4.31
C LEU A 70 -12.17 4.57 -3.87
N LYS A 71 -13.38 5.09 -4.07
CA LYS A 71 -13.77 6.41 -3.56
C LYS A 71 -13.67 6.47 -2.03
N GLU A 72 -14.15 5.44 -1.34
CA GLU A 72 -14.04 5.36 0.13
C GLU A 72 -12.59 5.23 0.59
N LEU A 73 -11.78 4.43 -0.11
CA LEU A 73 -10.35 4.31 0.16
C LEU A 73 -9.64 5.66 0.01
N ILE A 74 -9.85 6.36 -1.10
CA ILE A 74 -9.22 7.67 -1.37
C ILE A 74 -9.61 8.68 -0.29
N ASN A 75 -10.89 8.76 0.09
CA ASN A 75 -11.34 9.63 1.19
C ASN A 75 -10.62 9.31 2.52
N THR A 76 -10.39 8.03 2.79
CA THR A 76 -9.65 7.58 3.98
C THR A 76 -8.18 7.99 3.91
N LEU A 77 -7.54 7.85 2.74
CA LEU A 77 -6.15 8.23 2.53
C LEU A 77 -5.93 9.74 2.60
N GLU A 78 -6.85 10.55 2.06
CA GLU A 78 -6.76 12.03 2.18
C GLU A 78 -6.81 12.47 3.65
N LYS A 79 -7.72 11.92 4.45
CA LYS A 79 -7.76 12.20 5.89
C LYS A 79 -6.46 11.74 6.59
N ALA A 80 -5.91 10.61 6.20
CA ALA A 80 -4.65 10.11 6.77
C ALA A 80 -3.45 10.98 6.35
N ARG A 81 -3.43 11.52 5.13
CA ARG A 81 -2.43 12.47 4.66
C ARG A 81 -2.48 13.77 5.51
N GLU A 82 -3.66 14.31 5.74
CA GLU A 82 -3.85 15.48 6.60
C GLU A 82 -3.39 15.23 8.05
N ASP A 83 -3.78 14.09 8.64
CA ASP A 83 -3.35 13.66 9.98
C ASP A 83 -1.82 13.53 10.05
N TYR A 84 -1.20 12.96 9.01
CA TYR A 84 0.26 12.79 8.92
C TYR A 84 0.97 14.15 8.85
N ILE A 85 0.53 15.03 7.97
CA ILE A 85 1.09 16.39 7.82
C ILE A 85 0.95 17.17 9.12
N SER A 86 -0.22 17.14 9.75
CA SER A 86 -0.47 17.79 11.02
C SER A 86 0.46 17.28 12.13
N ARG A 87 0.66 15.97 12.22
CA ARG A 87 1.53 15.35 13.23
C ARG A 87 3.01 15.70 13.03
N TYR A 88 3.45 15.80 11.79
CA TYR A 88 4.85 16.05 11.43
C TYR A 88 5.03 17.41 10.74
N HIS A 89 4.23 18.39 11.13
CA HIS A 89 4.11 19.70 10.47
C HIS A 89 5.46 20.40 10.23
N VAL A 90 6.43 20.29 11.14
CA VAL A 90 7.76 20.90 10.96
C VAL A 90 8.48 20.36 9.73
N ALA A 91 8.32 19.08 9.43
CA ALA A 91 8.92 18.46 8.25
C ALA A 91 8.21 18.87 6.94
N PHE A 92 6.93 19.29 7.02
CA PHE A 92 6.09 19.56 5.86
C PHE A 92 5.82 21.05 5.61
N ASN A 93 6.20 21.95 6.52
CA ASN A 93 5.90 23.38 6.41
C ASN A 93 6.46 24.06 5.13
N ASN A 94 7.50 23.50 4.54
CA ASN A 94 8.18 24.07 3.36
C ASN A 94 8.20 23.11 2.16
N LEU A 95 7.38 22.06 2.20
CA LEU A 95 7.23 21.18 1.05
C LEU A 95 6.11 21.68 0.15
N ASP A 96 6.31 21.53 -1.15
CA ASP A 96 5.24 21.72 -2.12
C ASP A 96 4.09 20.72 -1.84
N PRO A 97 2.85 21.09 -2.18
CA PRO A 97 1.72 20.17 -2.07
C PRO A 97 1.99 18.86 -2.82
N PHE A 98 1.59 17.75 -2.22
CA PHE A 98 1.69 16.42 -2.82
C PHE A 98 0.35 15.68 -2.72
N GLU A 99 0.13 14.77 -3.62
CA GLU A 99 -1.14 14.07 -3.81
C GLU A 99 -0.96 12.56 -3.62
N ILE A 100 -2.09 11.87 -3.44
CA ILE A 100 -2.13 10.42 -3.47
C ILE A 100 -1.87 9.98 -4.92
N SER A 101 -0.97 9.01 -5.11
CA SER A 101 -0.71 8.45 -6.43
C SER A 101 -1.99 7.87 -7.03
N SER A 102 -2.25 8.21 -8.29
CA SER A 102 -3.37 7.65 -9.05
C SER A 102 -3.19 6.16 -9.39
N HIS A 103 -2.00 5.61 -9.16
CA HIS A 103 -1.68 4.20 -9.40
C HIS A 103 -1.19 3.56 -8.10
N PHE A 104 -1.86 2.48 -7.69
CA PHE A 104 -1.52 1.70 -6.51
C PHE A 104 -1.99 0.26 -6.66
N ASN A 105 -1.55 -0.62 -5.77
CA ASN A 105 -1.81 -2.04 -5.86
C ASN A 105 -2.63 -2.53 -4.67
N MET A 106 -3.59 -3.41 -4.94
CA MET A 106 -4.09 -4.37 -3.96
C MET A 106 -3.33 -5.68 -4.13
N GLN A 107 -2.80 -6.22 -3.05
CA GLN A 107 -1.90 -7.36 -3.08
C GLN A 107 -2.42 -8.45 -2.15
N LYS A 108 -2.61 -9.64 -2.70
CA LYS A 108 -2.93 -10.85 -1.95
C LYS A 108 -1.69 -11.72 -1.84
N TYR A 109 -1.41 -12.13 -0.62
CA TYR A 109 -0.35 -13.08 -0.28
C TYR A 109 -1.02 -14.35 0.27
N ASP A 110 -0.87 -15.45 -0.42
CA ASP A 110 -1.29 -16.76 0.08
C ASP A 110 -0.27 -17.29 1.11
N PRO A 111 -0.60 -18.30 1.93
CA PRO A 111 0.34 -18.87 2.88
C PRO A 111 1.68 -19.26 2.22
N GLY A 112 2.79 -18.72 2.74
CA GLY A 112 4.13 -18.90 2.18
C GLY A 112 4.54 -17.87 1.14
N GLU A 113 3.65 -16.98 0.72
CA GLU A 113 3.97 -15.85 -0.16
C GLU A 113 4.34 -14.60 0.64
N ALA A 114 5.24 -13.79 0.10
CA ALA A 114 5.68 -12.53 0.72
C ALA A 114 6.41 -11.63 -0.27
N TYR A 115 6.70 -10.42 0.17
CA TYR A 115 7.79 -9.63 -0.37
C TYR A 115 9.03 -9.95 0.48
N TYR A 116 9.94 -10.76 -0.08
CA TYR A 116 11.05 -11.36 0.69
C TYR A 116 12.26 -10.45 0.85
N ALA A 117 12.38 -9.42 0.01
CA ALA A 117 13.55 -8.55 -0.02
C ALA A 117 13.28 -7.23 0.69
N TYR A 118 14.19 -6.81 1.58
CA TYR A 118 14.19 -5.44 2.07
C TYR A 118 14.43 -4.47 0.92
N HIS A 119 13.63 -3.43 0.86
CA HIS A 119 13.68 -2.43 -0.20
C HIS A 119 13.21 -1.07 0.31
N CYS A 120 13.42 -0.05 -0.46
CA CYS A 120 12.75 1.24 -0.29
C CYS A 120 11.96 1.58 -1.55
N GLU A 121 10.87 2.31 -1.40
CA GLU A 121 9.98 2.66 -2.50
C GLU A 121 10.58 3.70 -3.46
N ARG A 122 11.62 4.39 -3.01
CA ARG A 122 12.35 5.42 -3.75
C ARG A 122 13.69 4.91 -4.29
N ALA A 123 13.75 3.66 -4.70
CA ALA A 123 14.99 2.99 -5.08
C ALA A 123 15.59 3.43 -6.42
N GLY A 124 14.99 4.36 -7.17
CA GLY A 124 15.49 4.78 -8.48
C GLY A 124 14.92 6.10 -8.95
N MET A 125 15.51 6.64 -10.02
CA MET A 125 15.12 7.94 -10.61
C MET A 125 13.63 8.02 -10.97
N LYS A 126 13.04 6.92 -11.45
CA LYS A 126 11.62 6.86 -11.83
C LYS A 126 10.65 7.07 -10.66
N HIS A 127 11.11 6.84 -9.45
CA HIS A 127 10.31 6.91 -8.22
C HIS A 127 10.78 8.01 -7.26
N SER A 128 11.65 8.91 -7.75
CA SER A 128 12.25 9.96 -6.94
C SER A 128 11.26 10.99 -6.40
N ASN A 129 10.09 11.12 -7.02
CA ASN A 129 9.01 12.00 -6.59
C ASN A 129 8.10 11.41 -5.50
N ARG A 130 8.28 10.14 -5.14
CA ARG A 130 7.52 9.54 -4.03
C ARG A 130 8.04 10.09 -2.70
N ILE A 131 7.14 10.51 -1.82
CA ILE A 131 7.48 11.07 -0.51
C ILE A 131 7.09 10.10 0.60
N LEU A 132 5.86 9.57 0.54
CA LEU A 132 5.29 8.67 1.53
C LEU A 132 4.78 7.40 0.86
N VAL A 133 4.80 6.34 1.62
CA VAL A 133 4.12 5.07 1.34
C VAL A 133 2.95 4.94 2.30
N TRP A 134 1.89 4.33 1.84
CA TRP A 134 0.79 3.88 2.69
C TRP A 134 0.50 2.39 2.45
N SER A 135 0.07 1.73 3.51
CA SER A 135 -0.44 0.36 3.46
C SER A 135 -1.67 0.25 4.34
N ILE A 136 -2.73 -0.40 3.85
CA ILE A 136 -3.90 -0.76 4.64
C ILE A 136 -4.04 -2.27 4.62
N TYR A 137 -4.08 -2.86 5.81
CA TYR A 137 -4.31 -4.29 5.95
C TYR A 137 -5.81 -4.59 5.94
N LEU A 138 -6.25 -5.47 5.05
CA LEU A 138 -7.67 -5.78 4.88
C LEU A 138 -8.16 -6.94 5.74
N ASN A 139 -7.25 -7.70 6.33
CA ASN A 139 -7.54 -8.80 7.25
C ASN A 139 -6.57 -8.86 8.42
N ASP A 140 -6.92 -9.64 9.45
CA ASP A 140 -6.04 -9.93 10.56
C ASP A 140 -5.13 -11.11 10.22
N ILE A 141 -3.83 -10.98 10.53
CA ILE A 141 -2.88 -12.08 10.53
C ILE A 141 -2.23 -12.10 11.91
N TYR A 142 -2.24 -13.27 12.56
CA TYR A 142 -1.76 -13.44 13.93
C TYR A 142 -0.42 -14.15 14.00
N ASP A 143 -0.05 -14.84 12.95
CA ASP A 143 1.19 -15.58 12.84
C ASP A 143 1.93 -15.15 11.57
N CYS A 144 3.04 -14.44 11.72
CA CYS A 144 3.80 -13.79 10.65
C CYS A 144 3.01 -12.68 9.92
N GLY A 145 3.40 -12.34 8.68
CA GLY A 145 2.70 -11.36 7.81
C GLY A 145 2.87 -9.90 8.22
N GLU A 146 3.82 -9.60 9.08
CA GLU A 146 4.17 -8.24 9.46
C GLU A 146 4.93 -7.50 8.38
N THR A 147 4.79 -6.17 8.36
CA THR A 147 5.70 -5.27 7.65
C THR A 147 6.84 -4.90 8.59
N GLU A 148 8.07 -5.28 8.23
CA GLU A 148 9.25 -4.99 9.04
C GLU A 148 9.95 -3.71 8.56
N PHE A 149 10.27 -2.83 9.52
CA PHE A 149 11.12 -1.65 9.35
C PHE A 149 12.49 -1.94 9.97
N PHE A 150 13.36 -2.55 9.20
CA PHE A 150 14.61 -3.15 9.67
C PHE A 150 15.48 -2.19 10.48
N TYR A 151 15.78 -1.00 9.94
CA TYR A 151 16.65 -0.02 10.62
C TYR A 151 16.00 0.66 11.82
N TYR A 152 14.68 0.59 11.95
CA TYR A 152 13.98 1.06 13.15
C TYR A 152 13.76 -0.03 14.19
N HIS A 153 14.11 -1.29 13.90
CA HIS A 153 13.83 -2.46 14.75
C HIS A 153 12.34 -2.49 15.14
N ARG A 154 11.47 -2.32 14.16
CA ARG A 154 10.02 -2.25 14.33
C ARG A 154 9.31 -3.07 13.27
N TYR A 155 8.15 -3.58 13.63
CA TYR A 155 7.23 -4.24 12.69
C TYR A 155 5.80 -3.84 12.99
N GLU A 156 4.99 -3.90 11.95
CA GLU A 156 3.56 -3.62 11.99
C GLU A 156 2.81 -4.90 11.63
N MET A 157 2.11 -5.42 12.63
CA MET A 157 1.24 -6.58 12.42
C MET A 157 0.05 -6.21 11.54
N ALA A 158 -0.30 -7.10 10.63
CA ALA A 158 -1.50 -6.97 9.83
C ALA A 158 -2.73 -7.06 10.73
N ARG A 159 -3.51 -5.99 10.80
CA ARG A 159 -4.79 -5.90 11.51
C ARG A 159 -5.81 -5.26 10.59
N LYS A 160 -6.98 -5.87 10.50
CA LYS A 160 -8.07 -5.43 9.60
C LYS A 160 -8.39 -3.95 9.81
N GLY A 161 -8.33 -3.19 8.73
CA GLY A 161 -8.57 -1.75 8.70
C GLY A 161 -7.42 -0.88 9.20
N LYS A 162 -6.29 -1.46 9.65
CA LYS A 162 -5.12 -0.67 10.07
C LYS A 162 -4.44 -0.05 8.87
N LEU A 163 -4.23 1.26 8.93
CA LEU A 163 -3.41 2.05 8.02
C LEU A 163 -2.04 2.31 8.65
N VAL A 164 -0.99 2.18 7.84
CA VAL A 164 0.37 2.61 8.15
C VAL A 164 0.85 3.55 7.07
N VAL A 165 1.42 4.70 7.45
CA VAL A 165 2.04 5.68 6.53
C VAL A 165 3.48 5.93 6.98
N PHE A 166 4.41 5.90 6.05
CA PHE A 166 5.84 6.04 6.33
C PHE A 166 6.60 6.65 5.15
N PRO A 167 7.82 7.19 5.36
CA PRO A 167 8.65 7.72 4.29
C PRO A 167 9.06 6.65 3.27
N THR A 168 9.33 7.08 2.04
CA THR A 168 9.74 6.19 0.94
C THR A 168 11.20 5.76 0.97
N ASP A 169 12.01 6.43 1.78
CA ASP A 169 13.42 6.10 1.98
C ASP A 169 13.59 4.91 2.94
N TRP A 170 14.84 4.48 3.16
CA TRP A 170 15.14 3.38 4.08
C TRP A 170 14.68 3.70 5.51
N THR A 171 13.65 3.01 5.94
CA THR A 171 13.03 3.15 7.27
C THR A 171 13.22 1.90 8.11
#